data_45548d43c6f7a91671b0d0e96cb260cf
#
_entry.id   45548d43c6f7a91671b0d0e96cb260cf
#
_cell.length_a   1.000
_cell.length_b   1.000
_cell.length_c   1.000
_cell.angle_alpha   90.00
_cell.angle_beta   90.00
_cell.angle_gamma   90.00
#
_symmetry.space_group_name_H-M   'P 1'
#
loop_
_entity.id
_entity.type
_entity.pdbx_description
1 polymer ?
#
loop_
_entity_poly.entity_id
_entity_poly.type
_entity_poly.pdbx_seq_one_letter_code
_entity_poly.pdbx_strand_id
1 'polypeptide(L)'
;WMQNFLGLGSAQYSLTAYQSPELTDTPGSSGWSLNAAQDFNDHWAVFGRANHSRQNEGPSKSSLVAGVAYNNPLGRSATDQIALSIGSSQQDGLLARLLGTERSQMIEAYWNWTLLGGGILLTPDLQYIRHPSFAPNRESVLVFSLRTTFLF
;
A
#
# COMPACT_ATOMS: atom_id res chain seq x y z
N TRP A 1 0.04 16.52 8.54
CA TRP A 1 -1.37 16.31 8.89
C TRP A 1 -2.10 17.64 8.84
N MET A 2 -3.24 17.68 8.17
CA MET A 2 -4.16 18.81 8.18
C MET A 2 -5.36 18.42 9.04
N GLN A 3 -5.58 19.16 10.13
CA GLN A 3 -6.74 18.93 10.99
C GLN A 3 -7.97 19.56 10.36
N ASN A 4 -9.07 18.82 10.39
CA ASN A 4 -10.38 19.27 9.91
C ASN A 4 -10.39 19.85 8.49
N PHE A 5 -9.66 19.19 7.56
CA PHE A 5 -9.62 19.59 6.16
C PHE A 5 -11.01 19.54 5.52
N LEU A 6 -11.46 20.64 4.97
CA LEU A 6 -12.82 20.83 4.42
C LEU A 6 -13.97 20.47 5.40
N GLY A 7 -13.73 20.48 6.71
CA GLY A 7 -14.72 20.09 7.70
C GLY A 7 -14.99 18.58 7.78
N LEU A 8 -14.16 17.75 7.11
CA LEU A 8 -14.35 16.30 7.00
C LEU A 8 -13.55 15.48 8.03
N GLY A 9 -12.57 16.09 8.70
CA GLY A 9 -11.66 15.41 9.62
C GLY A 9 -10.19 15.58 9.25
N SER A 10 -9.32 14.75 9.82
CA SER A 10 -7.88 14.80 9.56
C SER A 10 -7.55 14.32 8.16
N ALA A 11 -6.54 14.95 7.55
CA ALA A 11 -6.09 14.57 6.22
C ALA A 11 -4.57 14.53 6.13
N GLN A 12 -4.06 13.64 5.31
CA GLN A 12 -2.66 13.56 4.94
C GLN A 12 -2.53 13.37 3.44
N TYR A 13 -1.84 14.30 2.78
CA TYR A 13 -1.50 14.18 1.37
C TYR A 13 0.00 14.36 1.21
N SER A 14 0.61 13.54 0.37
CA SER A 14 2.01 13.71 0.01
C SER A 14 2.25 13.41 -1.46
N LEU A 15 3.08 14.22 -2.09
CA LEU A 15 3.60 14.03 -3.43
C LEU A 15 5.12 14.00 -3.35
N THR A 16 5.71 12.94 -3.85
CA THR A 16 7.15 12.77 -3.95
C THR A 16 7.51 12.59 -5.42
N ALA A 17 8.50 13.32 -5.90
CA ALA A 17 9.12 13.09 -7.20
C ALA A 17 10.60 12.82 -6.98
N TYR A 18 11.20 11.95 -7.78
CA TYR A 18 12.61 11.61 -7.72
C TYR A 18 13.21 11.47 -9.10
N GLN A 19 14.51 11.71 -9.16
CA GLN A 19 15.33 11.44 -10.33
C GLN A 19 16.69 10.93 -9.85
N SER A 20 17.13 9.80 -10.42
CA SER A 20 18.47 9.24 -10.21
C SER A 20 19.22 9.29 -11.53
N PRO A 21 20.46 9.79 -11.56
CA PRO A 21 21.28 9.78 -12.76
C PRO A 21 21.64 8.36 -13.18
N GLU A 22 21.98 8.20 -14.43
CA GLU A 22 22.61 6.99 -14.95
C GLU A 22 24.02 6.87 -14.41
N LEU A 23 24.38 5.70 -13.92
CA LEU A 23 25.73 5.31 -13.49
C LEU A 23 26.23 4.19 -14.39
N THR A 24 27.55 3.90 -14.36
CA THR A 24 28.22 2.96 -15.28
C THR A 24 27.52 1.59 -15.39
N ASP A 25 26.95 1.10 -14.27
CA ASP A 25 26.30 -0.22 -14.17
C ASP A 25 24.84 -0.17 -13.72
N THR A 26 24.25 1.04 -13.69
CA THR A 26 22.87 1.21 -13.21
C THR A 26 22.14 2.22 -14.09
N PRO A 27 21.07 1.83 -14.80
CA PRO A 27 20.28 2.75 -15.60
C PRO A 27 19.65 3.85 -14.75
N GLY A 28 19.60 5.06 -15.27
CA GLY A 28 18.93 6.18 -14.63
C GLY A 28 17.44 5.89 -14.41
N SER A 29 16.89 6.41 -13.35
CA SER A 29 15.48 6.26 -13.02
C SER A 29 14.83 7.57 -12.64
N SER A 30 13.56 7.71 -12.91
CA SER A 30 12.74 8.83 -12.44
C SER A 30 11.33 8.36 -12.11
N GLY A 31 10.65 9.07 -11.24
CA GLY A 31 9.29 8.68 -10.90
C GLY A 31 8.62 9.64 -9.93
N TRP A 32 7.40 9.28 -9.59
CA TRP A 32 6.62 10.00 -8.60
C TRP A 32 5.76 9.05 -7.76
N SER A 33 5.41 9.47 -6.57
CA SER A 33 4.49 8.80 -5.67
C SER A 33 3.52 9.83 -5.07
N LEU A 34 2.24 9.54 -5.19
CA LEU A 34 1.15 10.28 -4.55
C LEU A 34 0.55 9.39 -3.47
N ASN A 35 0.42 9.93 -2.26
CA ASN A 35 -0.33 9.28 -1.17
C ASN A 35 -1.39 10.26 -0.68
N ALA A 36 -2.57 9.72 -0.38
CA ALA A 36 -3.69 10.47 0.16
C ALA A 36 -4.38 9.63 1.22
N ALA A 37 -4.71 10.24 2.35
CA ALA A 37 -5.55 9.67 3.37
C ALA A 37 -6.47 10.78 3.91
N GLN A 38 -7.75 10.46 4.11
CA GLN A 38 -8.76 11.39 4.58
C GLN A 38 -9.69 10.68 5.56
N ASP A 39 -9.80 11.22 6.77
CA ASP A 39 -10.84 10.86 7.72
C ASP A 39 -12.14 11.60 7.37
N PHE A 40 -13.25 10.89 7.35
CA PHE A 40 -14.58 11.50 7.15
C PHE A 40 -15.31 11.79 8.46
N ASN A 41 -14.96 11.03 9.49
CA ASN A 41 -15.46 11.18 10.86
C ASN A 41 -14.53 10.41 11.81
N ASP A 42 -14.93 10.26 13.07
CA ASP A 42 -14.12 9.58 14.09
C ASP A 42 -13.85 8.09 13.77
N HIS A 43 -14.60 7.51 12.84
CA HIS A 43 -14.53 6.08 12.55
C HIS A 43 -14.07 5.75 11.13
N TRP A 44 -14.50 6.50 10.12
CA TRP A 44 -14.25 6.15 8.73
C TRP A 44 -13.14 6.97 8.11
N ALA A 45 -12.25 6.28 7.42
CA ALA A 45 -11.21 6.89 6.61
C ALA A 45 -11.15 6.22 5.24
N VAL A 46 -10.69 6.96 4.23
CA VAL A 46 -10.25 6.40 2.95
C VAL A 46 -8.78 6.72 2.74
N PHE A 47 -8.11 5.84 2.01
CA PHE A 47 -6.73 6.07 1.64
C PHE A 47 -6.46 5.61 0.22
N GLY A 48 -5.42 6.18 -0.38
CA GLY A 48 -4.97 5.80 -1.70
C GLY A 48 -3.50 6.09 -1.90
N ARG A 49 -2.89 5.32 -2.78
CA ARG A 49 -1.51 5.50 -3.23
C ARG A 49 -1.42 5.24 -4.72
N ALA A 50 -0.76 6.13 -5.42
CA ALA A 50 -0.41 5.94 -6.82
C ALA A 50 1.09 6.16 -6.99
N ASN A 51 1.76 5.25 -7.69
CA ASN A 51 3.18 5.36 -8.00
C ASN A 51 3.42 5.16 -9.48
N HIS A 52 4.42 5.84 -10.01
CA HIS A 52 4.91 5.61 -11.35
C HIS A 52 6.43 5.75 -11.38
N SER A 53 7.10 4.82 -12.06
CA SER A 53 8.55 4.81 -12.24
C SER A 53 8.87 4.64 -13.73
N ARG A 54 9.82 5.42 -14.21
CA ARG A 54 10.45 5.26 -15.52
C ARG A 54 11.81 4.60 -15.32
N GLN A 55 11.79 3.33 -15.10
CA GLN A 55 13.00 2.51 -15.01
C GLN A 55 12.84 1.34 -15.98
N ASN A 56 13.84 1.10 -16.82
CA ASN A 56 13.75 0.06 -17.84
C ASN A 56 13.82 -1.37 -17.27
N GLU A 57 14.22 -1.54 -16.00
CA GLU A 57 14.43 -2.84 -15.37
C GLU A 57 13.95 -2.88 -13.89
N GLY A 58 12.93 -2.11 -13.54
CA GLY A 58 12.41 -2.10 -12.16
C GLY A 58 11.29 -3.14 -11.94
N PRO A 59 11.09 -3.59 -10.68
CA PRO A 59 10.07 -4.58 -10.35
C PRO A 59 8.63 -4.08 -10.53
N SER A 60 8.41 -2.79 -10.64
CA SER A 60 7.07 -2.21 -10.86
C SER A 60 7.19 -0.88 -11.59
N LYS A 61 6.46 -0.75 -12.71
CA LYS A 61 6.35 0.48 -13.48
C LYS A 61 5.33 1.44 -12.90
N SER A 62 4.21 0.91 -12.47
CA SER A 62 3.16 1.69 -11.83
C SER A 62 2.38 0.84 -10.86
N SER A 63 1.86 1.46 -9.82
CA SER A 63 0.92 0.84 -8.92
C SER A 63 -0.15 1.83 -8.47
N LEU A 64 -1.33 1.29 -8.22
CA LEU A 64 -2.46 2.01 -7.65
C LEU A 64 -3.06 1.15 -6.54
N VAL A 65 -3.27 1.74 -5.38
CA VAL A 65 -3.97 1.12 -4.25
C VAL A 65 -5.01 2.10 -3.75
N ALA A 66 -6.20 1.60 -3.43
CA ALA A 66 -7.24 2.38 -2.76
C ALA A 66 -7.90 1.51 -1.70
N GLY A 67 -8.30 2.11 -0.60
CA GLY A 67 -8.90 1.37 0.50
C GLY A 67 -9.76 2.24 1.40
N VAL A 68 -10.52 1.54 2.23
CA VAL A 68 -11.31 2.12 3.32
C VAL A 68 -10.84 1.54 4.65
N ALA A 69 -10.89 2.34 5.68
CA ALA A 69 -10.54 1.94 7.02
C ALA A 69 -11.65 2.32 8.00
N TYR A 70 -11.82 1.50 9.03
CA TYR A 70 -12.69 1.75 10.16
C TYR A 70 -11.86 1.80 11.43
N ASN A 71 -11.82 2.96 12.06
CA ASN A 71 -11.05 3.24 13.25
C ASN A 71 -11.81 2.80 14.51
N ASN A 72 -11.08 2.33 15.51
CA ASN A 72 -11.59 1.93 16.80
C ASN A 72 -12.78 0.93 16.74
N PRO A 73 -12.67 -0.19 15.99
CA PRO A 73 -13.78 -1.10 15.69
C PRO A 73 -14.41 -1.74 16.94
N LEU A 74 -13.67 -1.84 18.02
CA LEU A 74 -14.13 -2.43 19.28
C LEU A 74 -14.31 -1.41 20.42
N GLY A 75 -14.19 -0.10 20.15
CA GLY A 75 -14.25 0.94 21.19
C GLY A 75 -13.09 0.89 22.20
N ARG A 76 -12.03 0.15 21.89
CA ARG A 76 -10.97 -0.20 22.83
C ARG A 76 -9.76 0.74 22.74
N SER A 77 -9.38 1.15 21.55
CA SER A 77 -8.24 2.03 21.30
C SER A 77 -8.46 2.85 20.04
N ALA A 78 -8.18 4.14 20.12
CA ALA A 78 -8.26 5.04 18.97
C ALA A 78 -7.28 4.68 17.85
N THR A 79 -6.27 3.89 18.13
CA THR A 79 -5.26 3.43 17.18
C THR A 79 -5.56 2.05 16.58
N ASP A 80 -6.62 1.37 17.06
CA ASP A 80 -7.12 0.17 16.41
C ASP A 80 -7.78 0.53 15.07
N GLN A 81 -7.52 -0.27 14.04
CA GLN A 81 -8.07 0.00 12.71
C GLN A 81 -8.24 -1.30 11.95
N ILE A 82 -9.41 -1.52 11.38
CA ILE A 82 -9.63 -2.55 10.36
C ILE A 82 -9.68 -1.85 9.01
N ALA A 83 -9.03 -2.43 8.00
CA ALA A 83 -9.05 -1.87 6.66
C ALA A 83 -9.20 -2.94 5.59
N LEU A 84 -9.79 -2.53 4.48
CA LEU A 84 -9.90 -3.28 3.24
C LEU A 84 -9.35 -2.44 2.11
N SER A 85 -8.48 -3.01 1.29
CA SER A 85 -7.90 -2.34 0.13
C SER A 85 -7.95 -3.20 -1.12
N ILE A 86 -7.94 -2.53 -2.26
CA ILE A 86 -7.72 -3.13 -3.58
C ILE A 86 -6.51 -2.46 -4.22
N GLY A 87 -5.72 -3.23 -4.93
CA GLY A 87 -4.53 -2.73 -5.59
C GLY A 87 -4.32 -3.34 -6.97
N SER A 88 -3.61 -2.61 -7.80
CA SER A 88 -3.11 -3.11 -9.07
C SER A 88 -1.69 -2.60 -9.27
N SER A 89 -0.80 -3.47 -9.69
CA SER A 89 0.56 -3.10 -10.10
C SER A 89 0.81 -3.55 -11.53
N GLN A 90 1.55 -2.76 -12.26
CA GLN A 90 1.98 -3.06 -13.61
C GLN A 90 3.50 -3.16 -13.62
N GLN A 91 3.98 -4.25 -14.19
CA GLN A 91 5.40 -4.46 -14.44
C GLN A 91 5.71 -4.21 -15.90
N ASP A 92 6.93 -3.79 -16.17
CA ASP A 92 7.46 -3.66 -17.53
C ASP A 92 8.68 -4.56 -17.64
N GLY A 93 8.90 -5.09 -18.82
CA GLY A 93 10.05 -5.93 -19.12
C GLY A 93 9.67 -7.15 -19.97
N LEU A 94 10.63 -7.63 -20.72
CA LEU A 94 10.44 -8.79 -21.62
C LEU A 94 10.02 -10.03 -20.81
N LEU A 95 10.62 -10.23 -19.64
CA LEU A 95 10.33 -11.38 -18.79
C LEU A 95 8.88 -11.36 -18.26
N ALA A 96 8.39 -10.21 -17.81
CA ALA A 96 7.00 -10.06 -17.36
C ALA A 96 6.01 -10.36 -18.50
N ARG A 97 6.31 -9.93 -19.71
CA ARG A 97 5.52 -10.21 -20.92
C ARG A 97 5.51 -11.69 -21.26
N LEU A 98 6.67 -12.33 -21.27
CA LEU A 98 6.81 -13.75 -21.59
C LEU A 98 6.10 -14.66 -20.57
N LEU A 99 6.06 -14.22 -19.30
CA LEU A 99 5.41 -14.99 -18.20
C LEU A 99 3.94 -14.60 -17.98
N GLY A 100 3.41 -13.60 -18.73
CA GLY A 100 2.03 -13.15 -18.55
C GLY A 100 1.76 -12.45 -17.19
N THR A 101 2.80 -11.93 -16.55
CA THR A 101 2.74 -11.30 -15.22
C THR A 101 2.82 -9.77 -15.29
N GLU A 102 2.49 -9.19 -16.42
CA GLU A 102 2.53 -7.73 -16.64
C GLU A 102 1.64 -6.97 -15.66
N ARG A 103 0.56 -7.58 -15.23
CA ARG A 103 -0.41 -6.95 -14.32
C ARG A 103 -0.78 -7.88 -13.17
N SER A 104 -0.49 -7.43 -11.97
CA SER A 104 -0.93 -8.06 -10.73
C SER A 104 -2.06 -7.27 -10.09
N GLN A 105 -3.02 -7.98 -9.50
CA GLN A 105 -4.14 -7.40 -8.76
C GLN A 105 -4.16 -7.96 -7.35
N MET A 106 -4.52 -7.14 -6.37
CA MET A 106 -4.52 -7.53 -4.96
C MET A 106 -5.79 -7.04 -4.27
N ILE A 107 -6.32 -7.87 -3.40
CA ILE A 107 -7.28 -7.48 -2.36
C ILE A 107 -6.61 -7.80 -1.04
N GLU A 108 -6.62 -6.84 -0.12
CA GLU A 108 -5.98 -6.95 1.18
C GLU A 108 -6.95 -6.56 2.28
N ALA A 109 -6.95 -7.32 3.36
CA ALA A 109 -7.65 -6.99 4.60
C ALA A 109 -6.66 -7.08 5.76
N TYR A 110 -6.59 -6.06 6.58
CA TYR A 110 -5.75 -6.04 7.76
C TYR A 110 -6.44 -5.46 8.98
N TRP A 111 -5.91 -5.82 10.15
CA TRP A 111 -6.35 -5.27 11.43
C TRP A 111 -5.14 -4.81 12.24
N ASN A 112 -5.03 -3.51 12.44
CA ASN A 112 -4.09 -2.94 13.40
C ASN A 112 -4.68 -3.09 14.80
N TRP A 113 -4.06 -3.90 15.63
CA TRP A 113 -4.49 -4.18 16.98
C TRP A 113 -3.47 -3.66 17.99
N THR A 114 -3.85 -2.61 18.70
CA THR A 114 -2.99 -1.96 19.68
C THR A 114 -3.03 -2.71 21.01
N LEU A 115 -1.87 -3.01 21.54
CA LEU A 115 -1.66 -3.72 22.79
C LEU A 115 -0.80 -2.89 23.76
N LEU A 116 -0.84 -3.24 25.04
CA LEU A 116 -0.01 -2.66 26.10
C LEU A 116 -0.03 -1.12 26.12
N GLY A 117 -1.23 -0.52 26.06
CA GLY A 117 -1.39 0.93 26.13
C GLY A 117 -0.76 1.71 24.96
N GLY A 118 -0.54 1.07 23.82
CA GLY A 118 0.08 1.70 22.65
C GLY A 118 1.52 1.28 22.39
N GLY A 119 2.15 0.55 23.30
CA GLY A 119 3.56 0.14 23.13
C GLY A 119 3.77 -0.96 22.09
N ILE A 120 2.72 -1.70 21.73
CA ILE A 120 2.78 -2.75 20.69
C ILE A 120 1.61 -2.62 19.74
N LEU A 121 1.90 -2.66 18.45
CA LEU A 121 0.92 -2.79 17.40
C LEU A 121 1.08 -4.15 16.72
N LEU A 122 0.04 -4.97 16.77
CA LEU A 122 -0.04 -6.27 16.11
C LEU A 122 -0.95 -6.14 14.88
N THR A 123 -0.47 -6.54 13.71
CA THR A 123 -1.22 -6.40 12.45
C THR A 123 -1.26 -7.74 11.72
N PRO A 124 -2.28 -8.60 11.98
CA PRO A 124 -2.63 -9.67 11.05
C PRO A 124 -3.11 -9.06 9.73
N ASP A 125 -2.72 -9.69 8.65
CA ASP A 125 -2.95 -9.25 7.28
C ASP A 125 -3.23 -10.46 6.39
N LEU A 126 -4.23 -10.36 5.53
CA LEU A 126 -4.63 -11.36 4.56
C LEU A 126 -4.71 -10.72 3.18
N GLN A 127 -3.95 -11.26 2.23
CA GLN A 127 -3.90 -10.78 0.85
C GLN A 127 -4.29 -11.89 -0.12
N TYR A 128 -5.18 -11.57 -1.04
CA TYR A 128 -5.45 -12.38 -2.22
C TYR A 128 -4.88 -11.68 -3.45
N ILE A 129 -3.92 -12.33 -4.12
CA ILE A 129 -3.18 -11.75 -5.23
C ILE A 129 -3.43 -12.58 -6.49
N ARG A 130 -3.91 -11.94 -7.55
CA ARG A 130 -4.04 -12.53 -8.89
C ARG A 130 -2.83 -12.16 -9.74
N HIS A 131 -2.37 -13.12 -10.55
CA HIS A 131 -1.19 -13.03 -11.40
C HIS A 131 0.03 -12.49 -10.64
N PRO A 132 0.43 -13.17 -9.54
CA PRO A 132 1.53 -12.70 -8.71
C PRO A 132 2.85 -12.76 -9.48
N SER A 133 3.55 -11.64 -9.55
CA SER A 133 4.84 -11.55 -10.25
C SER A 133 5.94 -12.42 -9.65
N PHE A 134 5.85 -12.69 -8.34
CA PHE A 134 6.80 -13.55 -7.61
C PHE A 134 6.49 -15.07 -7.75
N ALA A 135 5.35 -15.42 -8.32
CA ALA A 135 4.95 -16.80 -8.58
C ALA A 135 4.24 -16.91 -9.95
N PRO A 136 4.97 -16.72 -11.06
CA PRO A 136 4.39 -16.59 -12.41
C PRO A 136 3.61 -17.83 -12.87
N ASN A 137 3.90 -19.01 -12.30
CA ASN A 137 3.21 -20.27 -12.60
C ASN A 137 1.90 -20.43 -11.81
N ARG A 138 1.49 -19.46 -11.04
CA ARG A 138 0.25 -19.46 -10.25
C ARG A 138 -0.69 -18.39 -10.75
N GLU A 139 -1.93 -18.76 -11.01
CA GLU A 139 -2.98 -17.80 -11.36
C GLU A 139 -3.31 -16.86 -10.18
N SER A 140 -3.29 -17.43 -8.97
CA SER A 140 -3.50 -16.65 -7.75
C SER A 140 -2.80 -17.26 -6.54
N VAL A 141 -2.56 -16.43 -5.53
CA VAL A 141 -2.04 -16.87 -4.23
C VAL A 141 -2.78 -16.15 -3.11
N LEU A 142 -2.91 -16.83 -1.98
CA LEU A 142 -3.37 -16.28 -0.72
C LEU A 142 -2.15 -16.15 0.20
N VAL A 143 -1.92 -14.95 0.72
CA VAL A 143 -0.83 -14.65 1.64
C VAL A 143 -1.42 -14.24 2.98
N PHE A 144 -0.97 -14.89 4.04
CA PHE A 144 -1.21 -14.46 5.41
C PHE A 144 0.08 -13.92 6.00
N SER A 145 0.04 -12.76 6.61
CA SER A 145 1.16 -12.17 7.32
C SER A 145 0.77 -11.66 8.71
N LEU A 146 1.76 -11.58 9.58
CA LEU A 146 1.64 -10.99 10.91
C LEU A 146 2.79 -10.03 11.13
N ARG A 147 2.48 -8.75 11.28
CA ARG A 147 3.47 -7.71 11.59
C ARG A 147 3.34 -7.31 13.05
N THR A 148 4.47 -7.15 13.72
CA THR A 148 4.53 -6.59 15.06
C THR A 148 5.40 -5.33 15.04
N THR A 149 4.89 -4.23 15.56
CA THR A 149 5.62 -2.96 15.70
C THR A 149 5.72 -2.62 17.17
N PHE A 150 6.91 -2.33 17.64
CA PHE A 150 7.16 -1.85 19.00
C PHE A 150 7.38 -0.33 18.96
N LEU A 151 6.68 0.39 19.86
CA LEU A 151 6.77 1.84 20.00
C LEU A 151 7.37 2.14 21.39
N PHE A 152 8.51 2.82 21.44
CA PHE A 152 9.22 3.21 22.67
C PHE A 152 9.67 4.67 22.61
#